data_5bc150edb4263e699672a702d6df888f
#
_entry.id   5bc150edb4263e699672a702d6df888f
#
_cell.length_a   1.000
_cell.length_b   1.000
_cell.length_c   1.000
_cell.angle_alpha   90.00
_cell.angle_beta   90.00
_cell.angle_gamma   90.00
#
_symmetry.space_group_name_H-M   'P 1'
#
loop_
_entity.id
_entity.type
_entity.pdbx_description
1 polymer ?
#
loop_
_entity_poly.entity_id
_entity_poly.type
_entity_poly.pdbx_seq_one_letter_code
_entity_poly.pdbx_strand_id
1 'polypeptide(L)'
;MAEEVKIKFSHSSLKDYEGCARRYHEVKVLRKYPFQETDATRYGTEVHAAIENYIKDGTPIPDMYSQFQPVVDAVLRKPGRRHPEVEMAVTKDLAPCAWDSRGAWARVISDLTIVDDENMTAWVV
;
A
#
# COMPACT_ATOMS: atom_id res chain seq x y z
N MET A 1 31.16 14.44 -5.57
CA MET A 1 29.82 14.65 -6.14
C MET A 1 28.80 14.15 -5.13
N ALA A 2 27.87 14.99 -4.74
CA ALA A 2 26.77 14.53 -3.89
C ALA A 2 25.89 13.57 -4.70
N GLU A 3 25.68 12.38 -4.18
CA GLU A 3 24.76 11.42 -4.75
C GLU A 3 23.35 12.02 -4.69
N GLU A 4 22.72 12.20 -5.84
CA GLU A 4 21.37 12.74 -5.90
C GLU A 4 20.43 11.73 -5.24
N VAL A 5 19.95 12.04 -4.05
CA VAL A 5 18.99 11.21 -3.33
C VAL A 5 17.68 11.28 -4.09
N LYS A 6 17.44 10.29 -4.93
CA LYS A 6 16.15 10.14 -5.62
C LYS A 6 15.09 9.72 -4.60
N ILE A 7 14.33 10.71 -4.16
CA ILE A 7 13.17 10.47 -3.31
C ILE A 7 12.04 9.92 -4.19
N LYS A 8 11.51 8.76 -3.81
CA LYS A 8 10.34 8.17 -4.43
C LYS A 8 9.11 8.51 -3.59
N PHE A 9 8.07 9.00 -4.23
CA PHE A 9 6.86 9.39 -3.55
C PHE A 9 5.90 8.22 -3.37
N SER A 10 5.17 8.24 -2.26
CA SER A 10 4.05 7.36 -1.98
C SER A 10 2.92 8.19 -1.36
N HIS A 11 1.73 7.63 -1.28
CA HIS A 11 0.60 8.33 -0.64
C HIS A 11 0.95 8.75 0.79
N SER A 12 1.50 7.83 1.59
CA SER A 12 1.88 8.12 2.98
C SER A 12 2.98 9.17 3.08
N SER A 13 3.98 9.13 2.19
CA SER A 13 5.07 10.12 2.22
C SER A 13 4.60 11.52 1.81
N LEU A 14 3.69 11.63 0.85
CA LEU A 14 3.06 12.90 0.49
C LEU A 14 2.23 13.48 1.64
N LYS A 15 1.45 12.63 2.31
CA LYS A 15 0.66 13.03 3.47
C LYS A 15 1.54 13.50 4.63
N ASP A 16 2.66 12.82 4.88
CA ASP A 16 3.64 13.24 5.91
C ASP A 16 4.24 14.61 5.57
N TYR A 17 4.58 14.84 4.29
CA TYR A 17 5.12 16.11 3.83
C TYR A 17 4.12 17.26 3.97
N GLU A 18 2.87 17.04 3.57
CA GLU A 18 1.79 18.02 3.72
C GLU A 18 1.55 18.37 5.19
N GLY A 19 1.64 17.38 6.08
CA GLY A 19 1.47 17.61 7.51
C GLY A 19 2.60 18.43 8.13
N CYS A 20 3.84 18.12 7.80
CA CYS A 20 5.01 18.88 8.25
C CYS A 20 6.24 18.53 7.41
N ALA A 21 6.62 19.43 6.50
CA ALA A 21 7.77 19.24 5.62
C ALA A 21 9.08 19.01 6.38
N ARG A 22 9.30 19.68 7.51
CA ARG A 22 10.48 19.50 8.36
C ARG A 22 10.52 18.11 8.98
N ARG A 23 9.41 17.66 9.54
CA ARG A 23 9.30 16.30 10.11
C ARG A 23 9.55 15.25 9.03
N TYR A 24 8.95 15.41 7.87
CA TYR A 24 9.18 14.52 6.72
C TYR A 24 10.67 14.43 6.38
N HIS A 25 11.35 15.57 6.27
CA HIS A 25 12.77 15.61 5.96
C HIS A 25 13.62 14.88 7.02
N GLU A 26 13.37 15.15 8.29
CA GLU A 26 14.15 14.52 9.37
C GLU A 26 13.90 13.03 9.52
N VAL A 27 12.66 12.58 9.33
CA VAL A 27 12.26 11.18 9.52
C VAL A 27 12.49 10.33 8.27
N LYS A 28 12.08 10.82 7.11
CA LYS A 28 12.08 10.04 5.86
C LYS A 28 13.34 10.23 5.02
N VAL A 29 13.88 11.42 4.97
CA VAL A 29 15.09 11.73 4.16
C VAL A 29 16.35 11.47 4.97
N LEU A 30 16.51 12.12 6.11
CA LEU A 30 17.69 12.00 6.98
C LEU A 30 17.66 10.74 7.85
N ARG A 31 16.51 10.14 8.05
CA ARG A 31 16.30 8.94 8.88
C ARG A 31 16.91 9.05 10.27
N LYS A 32 16.80 10.23 10.89
CA LYS A 32 17.34 10.50 12.23
C LYS A 32 16.66 9.70 13.33
N TYR A 33 15.41 9.37 13.15
CA TYR A 33 14.58 8.69 14.15
C TYR A 33 14.17 7.30 13.63
N PRO A 34 14.48 6.23 14.38
CA PRO A 34 14.02 4.90 14.01
C PRO A 34 12.50 4.80 14.14
N PHE A 35 11.91 3.95 13.32
CA PHE A 35 10.48 3.63 13.44
C PHE A 35 10.22 2.97 14.81
N GLN A 36 9.25 3.50 15.53
CA GLN A 36 8.77 2.93 16.78
C GLN A 36 7.39 2.32 16.56
N GLU A 37 7.30 1.01 16.74
CA GLU A 37 6.03 0.32 16.69
C GLU A 37 5.18 0.69 17.90
N THR A 38 3.94 1.06 17.64
CA THR A 38 2.93 1.30 18.68
C THR A 38 1.91 0.17 18.67
N ASP A 39 1.11 0.04 19.72
CA ASP A 39 0.01 -0.94 19.74
C ASP A 39 -0.97 -0.72 18.58
N ALA A 40 -1.22 0.52 18.21
CA ALA A 40 -2.09 0.84 17.07
C ALA A 40 -1.49 0.39 15.73
N THR A 41 -0.18 0.59 15.51
CA THR A 41 0.48 0.14 14.28
C THR A 41 0.59 -1.38 14.21
N ARG A 42 0.83 -2.04 15.35
CA ARG A 42 0.82 -3.50 15.45
C ARG A 42 -0.56 -4.07 15.13
N TYR A 43 -1.60 -3.52 15.73
CA TYR A 43 -2.98 -3.91 15.46
C TYR A 43 -3.31 -3.77 13.97
N GLY A 44 -2.97 -2.64 13.34
CA GLY A 44 -3.16 -2.43 11.91
C GLY A 44 -2.45 -3.49 11.06
N THR A 45 -1.19 -3.80 11.37
CA THR A 45 -0.41 -4.82 10.66
C THR A 45 -1.04 -6.22 10.80
N GLU A 46 -1.50 -6.58 11.99
CA GLU A 46 -2.16 -7.86 12.24
C GLU A 46 -3.49 -8.00 11.49
N VAL A 47 -4.29 -6.94 11.46
CA VAL A 47 -5.55 -6.90 10.71
C VAL A 47 -5.30 -7.03 9.20
N HIS A 48 -4.35 -6.28 8.66
CA HIS A 48 -3.98 -6.38 7.25
C HIS A 48 -3.50 -7.79 6.88
N ALA A 49 -2.63 -8.37 7.68
CA ALA A 49 -2.15 -9.74 7.46
C ALA A 49 -3.29 -10.76 7.51
N ALA A 50 -4.21 -10.63 8.44
CA ALA A 50 -5.38 -11.53 8.55
C ALA A 50 -6.29 -11.43 7.32
N ILE A 51 -6.56 -10.21 6.85
CA ILE A 51 -7.39 -9.98 5.65
C ILE A 51 -6.67 -10.50 4.39
N GLU A 52 -5.38 -10.25 4.26
CA GLU A 52 -4.57 -10.74 3.15
C GLU A 52 -4.59 -12.27 3.05
N ASN A 53 -4.36 -12.97 4.17
CA ASN A 53 -4.41 -14.42 4.23
C ASN A 53 -5.82 -14.97 3.89
N TYR A 54 -6.86 -14.29 4.31
CA TYR A 54 -8.23 -14.64 3.94
C TYR A 54 -8.46 -14.51 2.43
N ILE A 55 -7.96 -13.46 1.81
CA ILE A 55 -8.08 -13.24 0.36
C ILE A 55 -7.25 -14.25 -0.44
N LYS A 56 -6.02 -14.52 -0.02
CA LYS A 56 -5.08 -15.41 -0.72
C LYS A 56 -5.44 -16.89 -0.57
N ASP A 57 -5.63 -17.33 0.67
CA ASP A 57 -5.67 -18.76 1.04
C ASP A 57 -7.05 -19.20 1.57
N GLY A 58 -7.99 -18.28 1.77
CA GLY A 58 -9.25 -18.58 2.42
C GLY A 58 -9.11 -18.84 3.93
N THR A 59 -7.97 -18.51 4.53
CA THR A 59 -7.76 -18.64 5.98
C THR A 59 -8.78 -17.76 6.73
N PRO A 60 -9.58 -18.34 7.67
CA PRO A 60 -10.59 -17.56 8.38
C PRO A 60 -9.99 -16.36 9.10
N ILE A 61 -10.68 -15.23 9.03
CA ILE A 61 -10.33 -14.04 9.81
C ILE A 61 -10.55 -14.35 11.29
N PRO A 62 -9.57 -14.12 12.17
CA PRO A 62 -9.73 -14.36 13.60
C PRO A 62 -10.94 -13.62 14.19
N ASP A 63 -11.61 -14.21 15.17
CA ASP A 63 -12.83 -13.66 15.77
C ASP A 63 -12.65 -12.24 16.29
N MET A 64 -11.47 -11.91 16.81
CA MET A 64 -11.12 -10.57 17.29
C MET A 64 -11.16 -9.50 16.19
N TYR A 65 -11.09 -9.89 14.91
CA TYR A 65 -11.16 -9.00 13.74
C TYR A 65 -12.41 -9.24 12.89
N SER A 66 -13.36 -10.01 13.39
CA SER A 66 -14.59 -10.40 12.65
C SER A 66 -15.43 -9.21 12.19
N GLN A 67 -15.28 -8.04 12.81
CA GLN A 67 -15.96 -6.81 12.41
C GLN A 67 -15.62 -6.37 10.97
N PHE A 68 -14.49 -6.79 10.43
CA PHE A 68 -14.06 -6.46 9.06
C PHE A 68 -14.61 -7.44 8.03
N GLN A 69 -15.10 -8.60 8.45
CA GLN A 69 -15.57 -9.66 7.56
C GLN A 69 -16.66 -9.20 6.55
N PRO A 70 -17.71 -8.46 6.97
CA PRO A 70 -18.74 -8.02 6.03
C PRO A 70 -18.22 -7.09 4.93
N VAL A 71 -17.28 -6.20 5.28
CA VAL A 71 -16.68 -5.25 4.33
C VAL A 71 -15.81 -6.00 3.32
N VAL A 72 -14.96 -6.90 3.80
CA VAL A 72 -14.08 -7.72 2.94
C VAL A 72 -14.92 -8.58 2.00
N ASP A 73 -15.95 -9.27 2.50
CA ASP A 73 -16.84 -10.09 1.68
C ASP A 73 -17.60 -9.27 0.63
N ALA A 74 -17.98 -8.04 0.97
CA ALA A 74 -18.63 -7.14 0.02
C ALA A 74 -17.69 -6.76 -1.14
N VAL A 75 -16.41 -6.50 -0.86
CA VAL A 75 -15.40 -6.23 -1.87
C VAL A 75 -15.14 -7.48 -2.72
N LEU A 76 -15.01 -8.65 -2.09
CA LEU A 76 -14.75 -9.92 -2.79
C LEU A 76 -15.89 -10.40 -3.68
N ARG A 77 -17.11 -9.85 -3.53
CA ARG A 77 -18.24 -10.12 -4.47
C ARG A 77 -18.09 -9.42 -5.81
N LYS A 78 -17.18 -8.47 -5.97
CA LYS A 78 -16.92 -7.82 -7.25
C LYS A 78 -16.37 -8.82 -8.26
N PRO A 79 -16.84 -8.77 -9.53
CA PRO A 79 -16.38 -9.68 -10.56
C PRO A 79 -14.93 -9.38 -10.95
N GLY A 80 -14.17 -10.41 -11.30
CA GLY A 80 -12.84 -10.27 -11.82
C GLY A 80 -11.77 -11.08 -11.08
N ARG A 81 -10.54 -10.94 -11.55
CA ARG A 81 -9.38 -11.59 -10.94
C ARG A 81 -8.86 -10.75 -9.78
N ARG A 82 -8.57 -11.41 -8.67
CA ARG A 82 -8.09 -10.79 -7.43
C ARG A 82 -6.56 -10.77 -7.41
N HIS A 83 -6.01 -9.61 -7.12
CA HIS A 83 -4.58 -9.41 -6.96
C HIS A 83 -4.32 -8.72 -5.61
N PRO A 84 -4.07 -9.48 -4.53
CA PRO A 84 -3.73 -8.91 -3.23
C PRO A 84 -2.30 -8.37 -3.26
N GLU A 85 -2.06 -7.28 -2.54
CA GLU A 85 -0.75 -6.62 -2.40
C GLU A 85 -0.02 -6.35 -3.72
N VAL A 86 -0.64 -5.59 -4.60
CA VAL A 86 -0.01 -5.22 -5.88
C VAL A 86 0.89 -4.00 -5.69
N GLU A 87 2.17 -4.19 -5.96
CA GLU A 87 3.16 -3.11 -6.04
C GLU A 87 3.14 -2.47 -7.43
N MET A 88 2.93 -1.18 -7.48
CA MET A 88 2.90 -0.40 -8.71
C MET A 88 3.83 0.80 -8.60
N ALA A 89 4.51 1.12 -9.69
CA ALA A 89 5.37 2.30 -9.77
C ALA A 89 5.21 2.99 -11.11
N VAL A 90 5.38 4.30 -11.11
CA VAL A 90 5.35 5.13 -12.32
C VAL A 90 6.55 6.06 -12.36
N THR A 91 6.99 6.37 -13.57
CA THR A 91 8.00 7.40 -13.82
C THR A 91 7.41 8.80 -13.66
N LYS A 92 8.24 9.82 -13.73
CA LYS A 92 7.81 11.22 -13.68
C LYS A 92 6.81 11.58 -14.79
N ASP A 93 6.88 10.90 -15.92
CA ASP A 93 5.95 11.06 -17.04
C ASP A 93 4.70 10.17 -16.93
N LEU A 94 4.50 9.58 -15.75
CA LEU A 94 3.38 8.69 -15.42
C LEU A 94 3.35 7.38 -16.24
N ALA A 95 4.48 6.97 -16.81
CA ALA A 95 4.61 5.68 -17.47
C ALA A 95 4.85 4.57 -16.42
N PRO A 96 4.22 3.40 -16.57
CA PRO A 96 4.49 2.26 -15.69
C PRO A 96 5.96 1.85 -15.73
N CYS A 97 6.50 1.49 -14.58
CA CYS A 97 7.86 0.99 -14.46
C CYS A 97 7.99 -0.04 -13.33
N ALA A 98 9.14 -0.71 -13.27
CA ALA A 98 9.41 -1.64 -12.19
C ALA A 98 9.53 -0.91 -10.84
N TRP A 99 9.16 -1.60 -9.77
CA TRP A 99 9.18 -1.07 -8.41
C TRP A 99 10.54 -0.51 -7.99
N ASP A 100 11.60 -1.19 -8.34
CA ASP A 100 12.98 -0.85 -8.03
C ASP A 100 13.69 -0.05 -9.14
N SER A 101 12.97 0.31 -10.20
CA SER A 101 13.52 1.12 -11.28
C SER A 101 14.12 2.43 -10.78
N ARG A 102 15.27 2.81 -11.31
CA ARG A 102 15.88 4.12 -11.05
C ARG A 102 14.99 5.28 -11.53
N GLY A 103 14.15 5.03 -12.54
CA GLY A 103 13.19 5.99 -13.06
C GLY A 103 11.90 6.07 -12.24
N ALA A 104 11.69 5.20 -11.26
CA ALA A 104 10.48 5.24 -10.44
C ALA A 104 10.41 6.56 -9.65
N TRP A 105 9.36 7.31 -9.89
CA TRP A 105 9.09 8.59 -9.26
C TRP A 105 8.04 8.48 -8.16
N ALA A 106 6.97 7.74 -8.42
CA ALA A 106 5.93 7.46 -7.43
C ALA A 106 5.67 5.96 -7.33
N ARG A 107 5.33 5.52 -6.14
CA ARG A 107 5.03 4.12 -5.80
C ARG A 107 3.73 4.04 -5.03
N VAL A 108 2.98 2.98 -5.27
CA VAL A 108 1.79 2.63 -4.50
C VAL A 108 1.73 1.12 -4.30
N ILE A 109 1.31 0.71 -3.12
CA ILE A 109 0.92 -0.67 -2.84
C ILE A 109 -0.59 -0.65 -2.66
N SER A 110 -1.29 -1.43 -3.49
CA SER A 110 -2.73 -1.64 -3.36
C SER A 110 -2.95 -2.87 -2.50
N ASP A 111 -3.76 -2.76 -1.46
CA ASP A 111 -4.10 -3.90 -0.60
C ASP A 111 -4.85 -4.98 -1.38
N LEU A 112 -5.68 -4.56 -2.33
CA LEU A 112 -6.38 -5.45 -3.24
C LEU A 112 -6.70 -4.74 -4.56
N THR A 113 -6.39 -5.38 -5.67
CA THR A 113 -6.85 -4.97 -7.00
C THR A 113 -7.69 -6.09 -7.60
N ILE A 114 -8.88 -5.77 -8.08
CA ILE A 114 -9.76 -6.71 -8.79
C ILE A 114 -9.89 -6.23 -10.22
N VAL A 115 -9.50 -7.08 -11.18
CA VAL A 115 -9.52 -6.75 -12.61
C VAL A 115 -10.58 -7.57 -13.31
N ASP A 116 -11.55 -6.89 -13.87
CA ASP A 116 -12.61 -7.47 -14.71
C ASP A 116 -12.30 -7.13 -16.18
N ASP A 117 -11.72 -8.08 -16.88
CA ASP A 117 -11.33 -7.91 -18.28
C ASP A 117 -12.55 -7.83 -19.21
N GLU A 118 -13.64 -8.49 -18.86
CA GLU A 118 -14.87 -8.51 -19.69
C GLU A 118 -15.53 -7.13 -19.76
N ASN A 119 -15.55 -6.43 -18.62
CA ASN A 119 -16.14 -5.09 -18.51
C ASN A 119 -15.13 -3.96 -18.58
N MET A 120 -13.85 -4.26 -18.79
CA MET A 120 -12.74 -3.29 -18.82
C MET A 120 -12.73 -2.41 -17.57
N THR A 121 -12.92 -3.02 -16.41
CA THR A 121 -13.05 -2.32 -15.12
C THR A 121 -12.07 -2.89 -14.11
N ALA A 122 -11.51 -2.02 -13.27
CA ALA A 122 -10.68 -2.42 -12.15
C ALA A 122 -11.13 -1.69 -10.88
N TRP A 123 -11.13 -2.41 -9.76
CA TRP A 123 -11.33 -1.84 -8.43
C TRP A 123 -10.00 -1.90 -7.68
N VAL A 124 -9.58 -0.77 -7.16
CA VAL A 124 -8.36 -0.63 -6.35
C VAL A 124 -8.78 -0.25 -4.93
N VAL A 125 -8.33 -1.02 -3.94
CA VAL A 125 -8.66 -0.86 -2.52
C VAL A 125 -7.39 -0.63 -1.71
#